data_91071387f33f0ac5f964c4c575890b1a
#
_entry.id   91071387f33f0ac5f964c4c575890b1a
#
_cell.length_a   1.000
_cell.length_b   1.000
_cell.length_c   1.000
_cell.angle_alpha   90.00
_cell.angle_beta   90.00
_cell.angle_gamma   90.00
#
_symmetry.space_group_name_H-M   'P 1'
#
loop_
_entity.id
_entity.type
_entity.pdbx_description
1 polymer ?
#
loop_
_entity_poly.entity_id
_entity_poly.type
_entity_poly.pdbx_seq_one_letter_code
_entity_poly.pdbx_strand_id
1 'polypeptide(L)'
;AGIACALKNSGLGVGVPDTGRCRITVKEGKIHVTSSAACIGQGMGTVQVQMICETTGISPDRISYDTPDTKTSPNAGNTTASRQTLFTGEAAVRAAKALKEAMEQEGSLEALEGREFLGEYTGVTDKLGSDKENPISHIAYGYATHLVELNDNGTIKQVVAVHDVGTPVNPKSVE
;
A
#
# COMPACT_ATOMS: atom_id res chain seq x y z
N ALA A 1 36.35 -0.78 2.10
CA ALA A 1 34.91 -1.08 2.27
C ALA A 1 34.25 0.06 3.01
N GLY A 2 32.97 0.28 2.72
CA GLY A 2 32.11 1.24 3.41
C GLY A 2 30.76 0.61 3.75
N ILE A 3 30.18 1.04 4.89
CA ILE A 3 28.86 0.62 5.33
C ILE A 3 27.97 1.83 5.58
N ALA A 4 26.71 1.74 5.20
CA ALA A 4 25.69 2.76 5.47
C ALA A 4 24.37 2.10 5.85
N CYS A 5 23.69 2.71 6.83
CA CYS A 5 22.38 2.26 7.29
C CYS A 5 21.34 3.34 7.03
N ALA A 6 20.10 2.92 6.75
CA ALA A 6 18.96 3.80 6.56
C ALA A 6 17.76 3.29 7.37
N LEU A 7 16.98 4.23 7.87
CA LEU A 7 15.67 4.04 8.48
C LEU A 7 14.67 4.92 7.76
N LYS A 8 13.53 4.35 7.34
CA LYS A 8 12.43 5.10 6.75
C LYS A 8 11.11 4.74 7.41
N ASN A 9 10.46 5.72 7.96
CA ASN A 9 9.09 5.62 8.46
C ASN A 9 8.05 5.67 7.33
N SER A 10 6.86 5.15 7.58
CA SER A 10 5.70 5.19 6.68
C SER A 10 4.56 5.98 7.31
N GLY A 11 3.93 6.84 6.52
CA GLY A 11 2.83 7.70 6.95
C GLY A 11 3.26 9.10 7.37
N LEU A 12 2.26 9.95 7.63
CA LEU A 12 2.47 11.33 8.08
C LEU A 12 2.99 11.38 9.52
N GLY A 13 2.50 10.48 10.36
CA GLY A 13 2.97 10.32 11.73
C GLY A 13 2.70 11.50 12.66
N VAL A 14 3.34 11.47 13.81
CA VAL A 14 3.41 12.52 14.85
C VAL A 14 2.06 13.18 15.18
N GLY A 15 0.98 12.38 15.21
CA GLY A 15 -0.37 12.83 15.54
C GLY A 15 -1.13 13.50 14.40
N VAL A 16 -0.56 13.56 13.20
CA VAL A 16 -1.27 14.07 12.01
C VAL A 16 -2.26 13.00 11.53
N PRO A 17 -3.55 13.35 11.34
CA PRO A 17 -4.52 12.41 10.79
C PRO A 17 -4.09 11.90 9.42
N ASP A 18 -4.09 10.57 9.26
CA ASP A 18 -3.64 9.92 8.03
C ASP A 18 -4.63 8.82 7.63
N THR A 19 -5.40 9.08 6.57
CA THR A 19 -6.47 8.20 6.12
C THR A 19 -6.29 7.82 4.65
N GLY A 20 -6.35 6.52 4.37
CA GLY A 20 -6.47 5.97 3.02
C GLY A 20 -7.90 5.54 2.72
N ARG A 21 -8.32 5.64 1.44
CA ARG A 21 -9.63 5.18 0.96
C ARG A 21 -9.52 4.51 -0.39
N CYS A 22 -10.29 3.46 -0.57
CA CYS A 22 -10.40 2.73 -1.82
C CYS A 22 -11.86 2.28 -2.01
N ARG A 23 -12.39 2.43 -3.23
CA ARG A 23 -13.68 1.89 -3.62
C ARG A 23 -13.48 0.79 -4.64
N ILE A 24 -14.22 -0.29 -4.47
CA ILE A 24 -14.40 -1.35 -5.45
C ILE A 24 -15.83 -1.28 -5.95
N THR A 25 -16.02 -1.24 -7.27
CA THR A 25 -17.33 -1.33 -7.95
C THR A 25 -17.34 -2.58 -8.81
N VAL A 26 -18.37 -3.38 -8.72
CA VAL A 26 -18.57 -4.53 -9.62
C VAL A 26 -19.34 -4.05 -10.85
N LYS A 27 -18.76 -4.18 -12.03
CA LYS A 27 -19.36 -3.76 -13.29
C LYS A 27 -18.92 -4.65 -14.44
N GLU A 28 -19.90 -5.11 -15.27
CA GLU A 28 -19.66 -5.98 -16.43
C GLU A 28 -18.85 -7.25 -16.05
N GLY A 29 -19.18 -7.83 -14.89
CA GLY A 29 -18.50 -9.00 -14.36
C GLY A 29 -17.05 -8.78 -13.97
N LYS A 30 -16.59 -7.53 -13.83
CA LYS A 30 -15.23 -7.13 -13.41
C LYS A 30 -15.27 -6.25 -12.18
N ILE A 31 -14.11 -6.13 -11.55
CA ILE A 31 -13.86 -5.23 -10.43
C ILE A 31 -13.22 -3.95 -10.97
N HIS A 32 -13.82 -2.82 -10.70
CA HIS A 32 -13.27 -1.48 -10.93
C HIS A 32 -12.79 -0.89 -9.62
N VAL A 33 -11.51 -0.59 -9.54
CA VAL A 33 -10.86 -0.07 -8.34
C VAL A 33 -10.61 1.43 -8.51
N THR A 34 -11.18 2.24 -7.64
CA THR A 34 -11.00 3.70 -7.64
C THR A 34 -10.46 4.20 -6.32
N SER A 35 -9.48 5.09 -6.40
CA SER A 35 -8.89 5.80 -5.26
C SER A 35 -8.23 7.08 -5.75
N SER A 36 -8.17 8.13 -4.94
CA SER A 36 -7.39 9.34 -5.26
C SER A 36 -5.88 9.18 -5.02
N ALA A 37 -5.43 7.98 -4.61
CA ALA A 37 -4.01 7.68 -4.42
C ALA A 37 -3.24 7.78 -5.74
N ALA A 38 -2.65 8.96 -6.01
CA ALA A 38 -1.95 9.20 -7.27
C ALA A 38 -0.71 8.31 -7.41
N CYS A 39 -0.56 7.70 -8.59
CA CYS A 39 0.67 7.04 -8.99
C CYS A 39 1.61 8.09 -9.60
N ILE A 40 2.79 8.27 -8.99
CA ILE A 40 3.85 9.17 -9.44
C ILE A 40 5.03 8.40 -10.04
N GLY A 41 4.81 7.14 -10.44
CA GLY A 41 5.81 6.21 -10.97
C GLY A 41 6.09 5.01 -10.06
N GLN A 42 5.58 5.00 -8.80
CA GLN A 42 5.82 3.95 -7.80
C GLN A 42 4.88 2.73 -7.91
N GLY A 43 3.99 2.68 -8.91
CA GLY A 43 3.17 1.50 -9.17
C GLY A 43 1.95 1.33 -8.25
N MET A 44 1.34 2.43 -7.77
CA MET A 44 0.23 2.36 -6.79
C MET A 44 -0.96 1.55 -7.29
N GLY A 45 -1.33 1.68 -8.57
CA GLY A 45 -2.40 0.88 -9.15
C GLY A 45 -2.12 -0.61 -9.09
N THR A 46 -0.91 -1.02 -9.46
CA THR A 46 -0.45 -2.42 -9.39
C THR A 46 -0.50 -2.95 -7.96
N VAL A 47 -0.05 -2.16 -6.97
CA VAL A 47 -0.09 -2.53 -5.56
C VAL A 47 -1.53 -2.80 -5.11
N GLN A 48 -2.48 -1.93 -5.45
CA GLN A 48 -3.90 -2.14 -5.08
C GLN A 48 -4.46 -3.40 -5.74
N VAL A 49 -4.20 -3.62 -7.03
CA VAL A 49 -4.63 -4.84 -7.74
C VAL A 49 -4.07 -6.09 -7.06
N GLN A 50 -2.77 -6.11 -6.74
CA GLN A 50 -2.15 -7.25 -6.07
C GLN A 50 -2.79 -7.55 -4.70
N MET A 51 -3.02 -6.53 -3.88
CA MET A 51 -3.66 -6.69 -2.57
C MET A 51 -5.10 -7.19 -2.67
N ILE A 52 -5.85 -6.76 -3.68
CA ILE A 52 -7.21 -7.22 -3.93
C ILE A 52 -7.20 -8.67 -4.42
N CYS A 53 -6.31 -9.03 -5.35
CA CYS A 53 -6.13 -10.41 -5.81
C CYS A 53 -5.82 -11.35 -4.65
N GLU A 54 -4.86 -11.00 -3.81
CA GLU A 54 -4.47 -11.80 -2.64
C GLU A 54 -5.63 -11.98 -1.65
N THR A 55 -6.42 -10.93 -1.43
CA THR A 55 -7.55 -10.97 -0.49
C THR A 55 -8.72 -11.79 -1.01
N THR A 56 -9.06 -11.64 -2.30
CA THR A 56 -10.29 -12.21 -2.88
C THR A 56 -10.06 -13.54 -3.61
N GLY A 57 -8.84 -13.80 -4.08
CA GLY A 57 -8.53 -14.89 -4.99
C GLY A 57 -8.95 -14.63 -6.45
N ILE A 58 -9.46 -13.43 -6.76
CA ILE A 58 -9.87 -13.05 -8.12
C ILE A 58 -8.63 -12.79 -8.98
N SER A 59 -8.65 -13.28 -10.23
CA SER A 59 -7.55 -13.11 -11.17
C SER A 59 -7.37 -11.62 -11.57
N PRO A 60 -6.14 -11.14 -11.76
CA PRO A 60 -5.85 -9.74 -12.07
C PRO A 60 -6.46 -9.26 -13.40
N ASP A 61 -6.73 -10.16 -14.35
CA ASP A 61 -7.40 -9.85 -15.63
C ASP A 61 -8.89 -9.46 -15.45
N ARG A 62 -9.47 -9.76 -14.29
CA ARG A 62 -10.81 -9.33 -13.88
C ARG A 62 -10.82 -8.05 -13.04
N ILE A 63 -9.67 -7.42 -12.82
CA ILE A 63 -9.54 -6.21 -12.00
C ILE A 63 -9.01 -5.07 -12.85
N SER A 64 -9.74 -3.97 -12.93
CA SER A 64 -9.33 -2.72 -13.56
C SER A 64 -9.01 -1.68 -12.49
N TYR A 65 -7.86 -1.06 -12.58
CA TYR A 65 -7.55 0.12 -11.77
C TYR A 65 -7.87 1.38 -12.59
N ASP A 66 -8.87 2.12 -12.15
CA ASP A 66 -9.33 3.31 -12.85
C ASP A 66 -8.43 4.51 -12.53
N THR A 67 -8.19 5.34 -13.53
CA THR A 67 -7.43 6.58 -13.33
C THR A 67 -8.10 7.46 -12.27
N PRO A 68 -7.35 8.00 -11.29
CA PRO A 68 -7.90 8.89 -10.28
C PRO A 68 -8.62 10.10 -10.89
N ASP A 69 -9.85 10.36 -10.42
CA ASP A 69 -10.68 11.48 -10.83
C ASP A 69 -11.21 12.19 -9.58
N THR A 70 -11.07 13.51 -9.51
CA THR A 70 -11.47 14.31 -8.35
C THR A 70 -12.97 14.33 -8.09
N LYS A 71 -13.82 13.93 -9.07
CA LYS A 71 -15.27 13.86 -8.94
C LYS A 71 -15.75 12.51 -8.39
N THR A 72 -15.05 11.44 -8.71
CA THR A 72 -15.54 10.06 -8.47
C THR A 72 -14.67 9.27 -7.50
N SER A 73 -13.37 9.55 -7.44
CA SER A 73 -12.46 8.79 -6.58
C SER A 73 -12.58 9.20 -5.11
N PRO A 74 -12.68 8.24 -4.17
CA PRO A 74 -12.64 8.55 -2.75
C PRO A 74 -11.31 9.18 -2.36
N ASN A 75 -11.35 10.21 -1.50
CA ASN A 75 -10.16 10.92 -1.07
C ASN A 75 -9.26 10.03 -0.20
N ALA A 76 -8.12 9.64 -0.72
CA ALA A 76 -7.11 8.82 -0.05
C ALA A 76 -5.91 9.64 0.47
N GLY A 77 -6.01 10.96 0.48
CA GLY A 77 -4.92 11.86 0.85
C GLY A 77 -3.81 11.95 -0.20
N ASN A 78 -2.79 12.73 0.11
CA ASN A 78 -1.66 12.96 -0.79
C ASN A 78 -0.75 11.74 -0.91
N THR A 79 -0.16 11.54 -2.09
CA THR A 79 0.92 10.58 -2.29
C THR A 79 2.23 11.20 -1.82
N THR A 80 2.62 10.94 -0.58
CA THR A 80 3.80 11.46 0.10
C THR A 80 4.19 10.54 1.26
N ALA A 81 5.29 10.80 1.94
CA ALA A 81 5.70 10.16 3.20
C ALA A 81 5.65 8.62 3.18
N SER A 82 5.78 7.98 2.02
CA SER A 82 5.70 6.52 1.83
C SER A 82 4.41 5.89 2.39
N ARG A 83 3.27 6.61 2.32
CA ARG A 83 2.04 6.23 3.02
C ARG A 83 1.08 5.34 2.23
N GLN A 84 1.08 5.41 0.90
CA GLN A 84 -0.02 4.85 0.09
C GLN A 84 -0.13 3.33 0.17
N THR A 85 0.98 2.59 0.13
CA THR A 85 0.95 1.12 0.27
C THR A 85 0.33 0.70 1.61
N LEU A 86 0.68 1.39 2.70
CA LEU A 86 0.13 1.09 4.02
C LEU A 86 -1.33 1.51 4.15
N PHE A 87 -1.64 2.79 3.93
CA PHE A 87 -2.97 3.33 4.25
C PHE A 87 -4.01 3.01 3.17
N THR A 88 -3.70 3.31 1.90
CA THR A 88 -4.63 3.00 0.81
C THR A 88 -4.64 1.51 0.47
N GLY A 89 -3.51 0.82 0.65
CA GLY A 89 -3.45 -0.64 0.52
C GLY A 89 -4.33 -1.34 1.55
N GLU A 90 -4.26 -0.97 2.83
CA GLU A 90 -5.16 -1.51 3.87
C GLU A 90 -6.63 -1.16 3.58
N ALA A 91 -6.92 0.04 3.08
CA ALA A 91 -8.26 0.40 2.65
C ALA A 91 -8.75 -0.50 1.50
N ALA A 92 -7.88 -0.81 0.53
CA ALA A 92 -8.20 -1.74 -0.56
C ALA A 92 -8.47 -3.16 -0.04
N VAL A 93 -7.67 -3.64 0.92
CA VAL A 93 -7.89 -4.94 1.60
C VAL A 93 -9.24 -4.98 2.31
N ARG A 94 -9.64 -3.91 3.01
CA ARG A 94 -10.94 -3.83 3.68
C ARG A 94 -12.11 -3.86 2.70
N ALA A 95 -12.02 -3.10 1.61
CA ALA A 95 -13.02 -3.16 0.54
C ALA A 95 -13.10 -4.56 -0.10
N ALA A 96 -11.94 -5.19 -0.34
CA ALA A 96 -11.84 -6.53 -0.90
C ALA A 96 -12.41 -7.62 0.04
N LYS A 97 -12.22 -7.50 1.35
CA LYS A 97 -12.84 -8.41 2.34
C LYS A 97 -14.36 -8.32 2.29
N ALA A 98 -14.91 -7.09 2.28
CA ALA A 98 -16.36 -6.89 2.18
C ALA A 98 -16.92 -7.44 0.85
N LEU A 99 -16.21 -7.27 -0.27
CA LEU A 99 -16.56 -7.91 -1.54
C LEU A 99 -16.54 -9.43 -1.44
N LYS A 100 -15.50 -10.01 -0.85
CA LYS A 100 -15.37 -11.47 -0.68
C LYS A 100 -16.52 -12.05 0.13
N GLU A 101 -16.85 -11.44 1.26
CA GLU A 101 -17.98 -11.83 2.11
C GLU A 101 -19.30 -11.77 1.33
N ALA A 102 -19.51 -10.72 0.53
CA ALA A 102 -20.70 -10.60 -0.31
C ALA A 102 -20.73 -11.68 -1.40
N MET A 103 -19.60 -12.02 -2.03
CA MET A 103 -19.51 -13.12 -3.00
C MET A 103 -19.84 -14.48 -2.39
N GLU A 104 -19.38 -14.73 -1.15
CA GLU A 104 -19.71 -15.97 -0.42
C GLU A 104 -21.21 -16.09 -0.12
N GLN A 105 -21.89 -14.97 0.13
CA GLN A 105 -23.32 -14.92 0.39
C GLN A 105 -24.17 -15.07 -0.88
N GLU A 106 -23.81 -14.38 -1.94
CA GLU A 106 -24.58 -14.31 -3.21
C GLU A 106 -24.14 -15.37 -4.24
N GLY A 107 -23.04 -16.07 -3.98
CA GLY A 107 -22.54 -17.20 -4.76
C GLY A 107 -21.60 -16.83 -5.92
N SER A 108 -21.59 -15.58 -6.41
CA SER A 108 -20.67 -15.18 -7.49
C SER A 108 -20.42 -13.67 -7.56
N LEU A 109 -19.38 -13.27 -8.29
CA LEU A 109 -19.10 -11.84 -8.57
C LEU A 109 -20.20 -11.23 -9.45
N GLU A 110 -20.72 -11.98 -10.40
CA GLU A 110 -21.76 -11.53 -11.33
C GLU A 110 -23.07 -11.17 -10.61
N ALA A 111 -23.39 -11.85 -9.51
CA ALA A 111 -24.55 -11.53 -8.68
C ALA A 111 -24.44 -10.18 -7.95
N LEU A 112 -23.24 -9.61 -7.91
CA LEU A 112 -22.95 -8.34 -7.25
C LEU A 112 -22.91 -7.15 -8.24
N GLU A 113 -23.38 -7.32 -9.47
CA GLU A 113 -23.38 -6.27 -10.50
C GLU A 113 -23.95 -4.94 -9.97
N GLY A 114 -23.21 -3.85 -10.16
CA GLY A 114 -23.57 -2.51 -9.71
C GLY A 114 -23.28 -2.23 -8.21
N ARG A 115 -22.87 -3.22 -7.41
CA ARG A 115 -22.56 -3.00 -5.99
C ARG A 115 -21.21 -2.31 -5.82
N GLU A 116 -21.14 -1.49 -4.77
CA GLU A 116 -19.93 -0.78 -4.36
C GLU A 116 -19.50 -1.18 -2.96
N PHE A 117 -18.18 -1.28 -2.77
CA PHE A 117 -17.54 -1.60 -1.49
C PHE A 117 -16.49 -0.53 -1.19
N LEU A 118 -16.72 0.25 -0.15
CA LEU A 118 -15.78 1.30 0.28
C LEU A 118 -14.95 0.79 1.45
N GLY A 119 -13.64 0.82 1.29
CA GLY A 119 -12.69 0.60 2.36
C GLY A 119 -12.07 1.92 2.83
N GLU A 120 -11.88 2.03 4.13
CA GLU A 120 -11.19 3.14 4.78
C GLU A 120 -10.27 2.61 5.86
N TYR A 121 -9.08 3.19 5.97
CA TYR A 121 -8.15 2.94 7.06
C TYR A 121 -7.54 4.25 7.53
N THR A 122 -7.62 4.50 8.83
CA THR A 122 -7.00 5.66 9.49
C THR A 122 -5.95 5.17 10.49
N GLY A 123 -4.72 5.60 10.29
CA GLY A 123 -3.63 5.36 11.24
C GLY A 123 -3.68 6.35 12.39
N VAL A 124 -3.47 5.85 13.59
CA VAL A 124 -3.41 6.65 14.81
C VAL A 124 -1.98 6.66 15.32
N THR A 125 -1.42 7.86 15.47
CA THR A 125 -0.07 8.10 16.01
C THR A 125 -0.11 9.14 17.11
N ASP A 126 0.93 9.20 17.91
CA ASP A 126 1.02 10.16 19.00
C ASP A 126 1.68 11.46 18.55
N LYS A 127 1.24 12.56 19.16
CA LYS A 127 1.79 13.90 18.90
C LYS A 127 3.26 13.98 19.31
N LEU A 128 4.01 14.82 18.61
CA LEU A 128 5.34 15.20 19.06
C LEU A 128 5.27 15.80 20.47
N GLY A 129 6.13 15.33 21.38
CA GLY A 129 6.09 15.70 22.78
C GLY A 129 4.96 15.06 23.59
N SER A 130 4.43 13.91 23.15
CA SER A 130 3.49 13.11 23.93
C SER A 130 4.08 12.69 25.28
N ASP A 131 3.27 12.75 26.34
CA ASP A 131 3.65 12.33 27.71
C ASP A 131 3.59 10.80 27.90
N LYS A 132 3.28 10.03 26.86
CA LYS A 132 3.27 8.57 26.91
C LYS A 132 4.69 8.03 27.08
N GLU A 133 4.84 6.99 27.89
CA GLU A 133 6.12 6.31 28.08
C GLU A 133 6.72 5.78 26.78
N ASN A 134 5.86 5.23 25.89
CA ASN A 134 6.25 4.68 24.60
C ASN A 134 5.35 5.27 23.48
N PRO A 135 5.61 6.52 23.05
CA PRO A 135 4.80 7.15 22.02
C PRO A 135 5.03 6.53 20.64
N ILE A 136 3.96 6.31 19.90
CA ILE A 136 3.98 5.81 18.52
C ILE A 136 4.06 7.00 17.57
N SER A 137 5.24 7.26 17.02
CA SER A 137 5.43 8.36 16.06
C SER A 137 4.94 8.02 14.66
N HIS A 138 5.08 6.78 14.21
CA HIS A 138 4.63 6.28 12.90
C HIS A 138 4.17 4.83 13.02
N ILE A 139 3.31 4.40 12.08
CA ILE A 139 2.69 3.06 12.11
C ILE A 139 3.67 1.96 11.71
N ALA A 140 4.54 2.24 10.74
CA ALA A 140 5.50 1.26 10.22
C ALA A 140 6.84 1.89 9.88
N TYR A 141 7.87 1.03 9.83
CA TYR A 141 9.25 1.41 9.52
C TYR A 141 9.87 0.39 8.57
N GLY A 142 10.75 0.85 7.69
CA GLY A 142 11.64 0.02 6.90
C GLY A 142 13.08 0.31 7.26
N TYR A 143 13.95 -0.69 7.14
CA TYR A 143 15.36 -0.61 7.45
C TYR A 143 16.19 -1.10 6.29
N ALA A 144 17.36 -0.51 6.09
CA ALA A 144 18.33 -0.97 5.11
C ALA A 144 19.75 -0.83 5.62
N THR A 145 20.61 -1.76 5.23
CA THR A 145 22.05 -1.66 5.44
C THR A 145 22.77 -2.10 4.16
N HIS A 146 23.65 -1.24 3.66
CA HIS A 146 24.46 -1.55 2.48
C HIS A 146 25.93 -1.57 2.86
N LEU A 147 26.62 -2.63 2.41
CA LEU A 147 28.08 -2.75 2.44
C LEU A 147 28.61 -2.67 1.00
N VAL A 148 29.58 -1.83 0.78
CA VAL A 148 30.27 -1.71 -0.52
C VAL A 148 31.76 -1.98 -0.34
N GLU A 149 32.27 -2.93 -1.12
CA GLU A 149 33.71 -3.19 -1.24
C GLU A 149 34.23 -2.65 -2.58
N LEU A 150 35.41 -2.05 -2.55
CA LEU A 150 36.13 -1.57 -3.73
C LEU A 150 37.38 -2.39 -4.00
N ASN A 151 37.74 -2.53 -5.25
CA ASN A 151 39.06 -2.96 -5.69
C ASN A 151 40.09 -1.85 -5.43
N ASP A 152 41.39 -2.18 -5.51
CA ASP A 152 42.49 -1.22 -5.29
C ASP A 152 42.45 -0.04 -6.30
N ASN A 153 41.89 -0.25 -7.47
CA ASN A 153 41.72 0.79 -8.52
C ASN A 153 40.44 1.65 -8.34
N GLY A 154 39.69 1.48 -7.20
CA GLY A 154 38.48 2.24 -6.89
C GLY A 154 37.19 1.77 -7.58
N THR A 155 37.24 0.72 -8.41
CA THR A 155 36.00 0.14 -8.97
C THR A 155 35.25 -0.70 -7.92
N ILE A 156 33.93 -0.80 -8.06
CA ILE A 156 33.12 -1.63 -7.15
C ILE A 156 33.48 -3.11 -7.35
N LYS A 157 33.86 -3.74 -6.25
CA LYS A 157 34.11 -5.20 -6.19
C LYS A 157 32.84 -5.96 -5.85
N GLN A 158 32.10 -5.47 -4.84
CA GLN A 158 30.89 -6.12 -4.36
C GLN A 158 29.97 -5.10 -3.66
N VAL A 159 28.66 -5.30 -3.80
CA VAL A 159 27.63 -4.63 -3.01
C VAL A 159 26.80 -5.71 -2.31
N VAL A 160 26.66 -5.60 -1.00
CA VAL A 160 25.71 -6.39 -0.22
C VAL A 160 24.64 -5.45 0.30
N ALA A 161 23.40 -5.67 -0.11
CA ALA A 161 22.24 -4.88 0.31
C ALA A 161 21.31 -5.76 1.16
N VAL A 162 21.01 -5.31 2.36
CA VAL A 162 20.09 -5.98 3.29
C VAL A 162 18.93 -5.02 3.57
N HIS A 163 17.70 -5.48 3.34
CA HIS A 163 16.49 -4.69 3.53
C HIS A 163 15.49 -5.42 4.42
N ASP A 164 14.91 -4.69 5.37
CA ASP A 164 13.72 -5.09 6.09
C ASP A 164 12.55 -4.20 5.63
N VAL A 165 11.65 -4.79 4.87
CA VAL A 165 10.46 -4.13 4.32
C VAL A 165 9.17 -4.74 4.90
N GLY A 166 9.28 -5.58 5.92
CA GLY A 166 8.17 -6.40 6.42
C GLY A 166 7.72 -7.43 5.38
N THR A 167 6.42 -7.62 5.22
CA THR A 167 5.87 -8.50 4.19
C THR A 167 5.87 -7.79 2.83
N PRO A 168 6.71 -8.20 1.86
CA PRO A 168 6.76 -7.54 0.56
C PRO A 168 5.48 -7.81 -0.25
N VAL A 169 4.90 -6.76 -0.84
CA VAL A 169 3.75 -6.90 -1.76
C VAL A 169 4.15 -7.65 -3.03
N ASN A 170 5.36 -7.39 -3.52
CA ASN A 170 5.96 -8.12 -4.64
C ASN A 170 7.40 -8.50 -4.28
N PRO A 171 7.65 -9.77 -3.85
CA PRO A 171 9.00 -10.23 -3.49
C PRO A 171 10.03 -10.00 -4.59
N LYS A 172 9.67 -10.25 -5.86
CA LYS A 172 10.58 -10.06 -7.01
C LYS A 172 11.02 -8.61 -7.24
N SER A 173 10.30 -7.64 -6.67
CA SER A 173 10.68 -6.23 -6.77
C SER A 173 11.56 -5.78 -5.61
N VAL A 174 11.73 -6.63 -4.59
CA VAL A 174 12.57 -6.38 -3.41
C VAL A 174 13.95 -7.01 -3.58
N GLU A 175 14.05 -8.14 -4.30
CA GLU A 175 15.30 -8.83 -4.65
C GLU A 175 16.13 -8.00 -5.67
#